data_b1ac75fa04d7000299d77d4bf1833260
#
_entry.id   b1ac75fa04d7000299d77d4bf1833260
#
_cell.length_a   1.000
_cell.length_b   1.000
_cell.length_c   1.000
_cell.angle_alpha   90.00
_cell.angle_beta   90.00
_cell.angle_gamma   90.00
#
_symmetry.space_group_name_H-M   'P 1'
#
loop_
_entity.id
_entity.type
_entity.pdbx_description
1 polymer ?
#
loop_
_entity_poly.entity_id
_entity_poly.type
_entity_poly.pdbx_seq_one_letter_code
_entity_poly.pdbx_strand_id
1 'polypeptide(L)'
;MKTKTMILALGVVSLIGLSGMAMAQRDPAYAAARAAGQVGEQPDGYLGIVGSATAELRTLVNSINIQRKAAYTQKAQASGATVEQMAFTSGCNLIAQTVSGEKYKTPEGVWKTRTGAAPERAPACV
;
A
#
# COMPACT_ATOMS: atom_id res chain seq x y z
N MET A 1 -24.73 -37.05 -43.26
CA MET A 1 -24.89 -36.09 -42.14
C MET A 1 -23.50 -35.68 -41.70
N LYS A 2 -23.12 -34.41 -41.91
CA LYS A 2 -21.79 -33.92 -41.52
C LYS A 2 -21.97 -33.17 -40.18
N THR A 3 -21.45 -33.78 -39.11
CA THR A 3 -21.38 -33.16 -37.78
C THR A 3 -20.28 -32.11 -37.81
N LYS A 4 -20.65 -30.84 -37.72
CA LYS A 4 -19.69 -29.75 -37.50
C LYS A 4 -19.32 -29.70 -36.04
N THR A 5 -18.13 -30.13 -35.70
CA THR A 5 -17.56 -29.96 -34.38
C THR A 5 -17.15 -28.50 -34.20
N MET A 6 -17.90 -27.82 -33.37
CA MET A 6 -17.61 -26.45 -32.96
C MET A 6 -16.54 -26.50 -31.86
N ILE A 7 -15.29 -26.14 -32.21
CA ILE A 7 -14.22 -25.98 -31.24
C ILE A 7 -14.43 -24.63 -30.57
N LEU A 8 -14.90 -24.65 -29.31
CA LEU A 8 -14.87 -23.47 -28.45
C LEU A 8 -13.40 -23.24 -28.02
N ALA A 9 -12.78 -22.24 -28.61
CA ALA A 9 -11.53 -21.73 -28.05
C ALA A 9 -11.83 -21.01 -26.74
N LEU A 10 -11.56 -21.66 -25.61
CA LEU A 10 -11.51 -20.97 -24.33
C LEU A 10 -10.28 -20.03 -24.37
N GLY A 11 -10.56 -18.77 -24.52
CA GLY A 11 -9.55 -17.74 -24.30
C GLY A 11 -9.14 -17.72 -22.83
N VAL A 12 -7.92 -18.16 -22.56
CA VAL A 12 -7.30 -18.00 -21.26
C VAL A 12 -6.99 -16.51 -21.11
N VAL A 13 -7.85 -15.78 -20.41
CA VAL A 13 -7.52 -14.44 -19.95
C VAL A 13 -6.51 -14.59 -18.84
N SER A 14 -5.23 -14.44 -19.16
CA SER A 14 -4.17 -14.34 -18.17
C SER A 14 -4.35 -13.03 -17.41
N LEU A 15 -4.92 -13.10 -16.21
CA LEU A 15 -4.92 -12.01 -15.25
C LEU A 15 -3.51 -11.85 -14.69
N ILE A 16 -2.61 -11.26 -15.47
CA ILE A 16 -1.30 -10.81 -15.00
C ILE A 16 -1.52 -9.45 -14.36
N GLY A 17 -1.48 -9.36 -13.05
CA GLY A 17 -1.51 -8.05 -12.43
C GLY A 17 -1.95 -7.93 -10.99
N LEU A 18 -1.62 -8.89 -10.14
CA LEU A 18 -1.62 -8.62 -8.72
C LEU A 18 -0.23 -8.13 -8.34
N SER A 19 -0.07 -6.80 -8.21
CA SER A 19 1.16 -6.21 -7.69
C SER A 19 1.46 -6.77 -6.29
N GLY A 20 2.73 -6.89 -5.90
CA GLY A 20 3.16 -7.32 -4.57
C GLY A 20 2.51 -6.51 -3.45
N MET A 21 2.11 -5.25 -3.71
CA MET A 21 1.38 -4.40 -2.76
C MET A 21 -0.01 -4.94 -2.42
N ALA A 22 -0.76 -5.47 -3.39
CA ALA A 22 -2.08 -6.06 -3.14
C ALA A 22 -1.97 -7.31 -2.26
N MET A 23 -0.93 -8.12 -2.41
CA MET A 23 -0.67 -9.29 -1.57
C MET A 23 -0.26 -8.89 -0.16
N ALA A 24 0.60 -7.87 0.00
CA ALA A 24 0.99 -7.33 1.31
C ALA A 24 -0.21 -6.80 2.09
N GLN A 25 -1.15 -6.11 1.42
CA GLN A 25 -2.38 -5.59 2.05
C GLN A 25 -3.33 -6.69 2.50
N ARG A 26 -3.24 -7.89 1.94
CA ARG A 26 -4.05 -9.06 2.32
C ARG A 26 -3.40 -9.91 3.41
N ASP A 27 -2.18 -9.61 3.82
CA ASP A 27 -1.50 -10.33 4.90
C ASP A 27 -2.30 -10.14 6.19
N PRO A 28 -2.76 -11.25 6.84
CA PRO A 28 -3.53 -11.16 8.08
C PRO A 28 -2.75 -10.47 9.22
N ALA A 29 -1.44 -10.66 9.28
CA ALA A 29 -0.58 -10.01 10.28
C ALA A 29 -0.53 -8.50 10.08
N TYR A 30 -0.48 -8.04 8.82
CA TYR A 30 -0.55 -6.62 8.50
C TYR A 30 -1.91 -6.01 8.87
N ALA A 31 -3.01 -6.68 8.50
CA ALA A 31 -4.35 -6.23 8.85
C ALA A 31 -4.54 -6.13 10.37
N ALA A 32 -4.05 -7.11 11.12
CA ALA A 32 -4.11 -7.10 12.59
C ALA A 32 -3.27 -5.96 13.19
N ALA A 33 -2.07 -5.72 12.68
CA ALA A 33 -1.19 -4.64 13.16
C ALA A 33 -1.80 -3.25 12.90
N ARG A 34 -2.45 -3.06 11.74
CA ARG A 34 -3.20 -1.83 11.43
C ARG A 34 -4.36 -1.60 12.39
N ALA A 35 -5.18 -2.63 12.59
CA ALA A 35 -6.34 -2.55 13.48
C ALA A 35 -5.93 -2.28 14.93
N ALA A 36 -4.80 -2.85 15.37
CA ALA A 36 -4.25 -2.63 16.72
C ALA A 36 -3.54 -1.29 16.88
N GLY A 37 -3.37 -0.50 15.82
CA GLY A 37 -2.66 0.78 15.87
C GLY A 37 -1.14 0.65 16.08
N GLN A 38 -0.57 -0.51 15.77
CA GLN A 38 0.87 -0.78 15.91
C GLN A 38 1.68 -0.24 14.73
N VAL A 39 1.05 -0.04 13.60
CA VAL A 39 1.63 0.51 12.39
C VAL A 39 0.72 1.60 11.82
N GLY A 40 1.28 2.45 10.98
CA GLY A 40 0.52 3.51 10.32
C GLY A 40 1.21 4.00 9.05
N GLU A 41 0.43 4.68 8.23
CA GLU A 41 0.92 5.27 6.99
C GLU A 41 1.68 6.57 7.25
N GLN A 42 2.75 6.79 6.49
CA GLN A 42 3.60 7.98 6.60
C GLN A 42 3.61 8.78 5.30
N PRO A 43 3.88 10.11 5.38
CA PRO A 43 3.93 10.98 4.21
C PRO A 43 4.99 10.57 3.17
N ASP A 44 6.03 9.86 3.59
CA ASP A 44 7.09 9.37 2.68
C ASP A 44 6.68 8.16 1.83
N GLY A 45 5.48 7.63 2.05
CA GLY A 45 4.96 6.47 1.31
C GLY A 45 5.29 5.11 1.91
N TYR A 46 5.99 5.08 3.03
CA TYR A 46 6.36 3.84 3.72
C TYR A 46 5.57 3.64 5.00
N LEU A 47 5.41 2.37 5.37
CA LEU A 47 4.76 2.01 6.62
C LEU A 47 5.69 2.29 7.79
N GLY A 48 5.17 2.89 8.86
CA GLY A 48 5.90 3.14 10.10
C GLY A 48 5.37 2.33 11.26
N ILE A 49 6.21 2.18 12.28
CA ILE A 49 5.85 1.55 13.54
C ILE A 49 5.46 2.62 14.55
N VAL A 50 4.32 2.43 15.20
CA VAL A 50 3.83 3.32 16.25
C VAL A 50 4.24 2.75 17.61
N GLY A 51 5.11 3.46 18.31
CA GLY A 51 5.61 3.00 19.62
C GLY A 51 6.63 1.88 19.53
N SER A 52 6.59 0.95 20.48
CA SER A 52 7.54 -0.17 20.58
C SER A 52 7.20 -1.27 19.58
N ALA A 53 8.23 -1.92 19.03
CA ALA A 53 8.08 -2.99 18.08
C ALA A 53 8.68 -4.30 18.59
N THR A 54 7.97 -5.40 18.39
CA THR A 54 8.54 -6.74 18.46
C THR A 54 9.43 -7.02 17.26
N ALA A 55 10.29 -8.04 17.34
CA ALA A 55 11.10 -8.46 16.19
C ALA A 55 10.23 -8.88 15.01
N GLU A 56 9.12 -9.55 15.26
CA GLU A 56 8.15 -9.99 14.24
C GLU A 56 7.51 -8.79 13.54
N LEU A 57 7.14 -7.75 14.29
CA LEU A 57 6.53 -6.55 13.71
C LEU A 57 7.54 -5.79 12.84
N ARG A 58 8.79 -5.69 13.26
CA ARG A 58 9.86 -5.09 12.44
C ARG A 58 10.08 -5.84 11.15
N THR A 59 10.11 -7.17 11.20
CA THR A 59 10.25 -8.01 10.01
C THR A 59 9.08 -7.81 9.05
N LEU A 60 7.87 -7.77 9.56
CA LEU A 60 6.67 -7.51 8.76
C LEU A 60 6.74 -6.14 8.06
N VAL A 61 7.04 -5.08 8.81
CA VAL A 61 7.12 -3.72 8.27
C VAL A 61 8.23 -3.60 7.24
N ASN A 62 9.40 -4.16 7.51
CA ASN A 62 10.50 -4.17 6.56
C ASN A 62 10.14 -4.88 5.26
N SER A 63 9.47 -6.03 5.34
CA SER A 63 9.00 -6.79 4.17
C SER A 63 8.02 -5.97 3.33
N ILE A 64 7.06 -5.32 3.95
CA ILE A 64 6.09 -4.46 3.27
C ILE A 64 6.80 -3.29 2.59
N ASN A 65 7.73 -2.64 3.27
CA ASN A 65 8.44 -1.49 2.72
C ASN A 65 9.38 -1.85 1.57
N ILE A 66 9.98 -3.04 1.58
CA ILE A 66 10.74 -3.56 0.44
C ILE A 66 9.83 -3.72 -0.79
N GLN A 67 8.66 -4.27 -0.62
CA GLN A 67 7.67 -4.44 -1.70
C GLN A 67 7.17 -3.09 -2.22
N ARG A 68 6.92 -2.14 -1.33
CA ARG A 68 6.52 -0.77 -1.70
C ARG A 68 7.61 -0.08 -2.51
N LYS A 69 8.86 -0.15 -2.06
CA LYS A 69 9.99 0.44 -2.78
C LYS A 69 10.14 -0.13 -4.20
N ALA A 70 9.97 -1.43 -4.35
CA ALA A 70 9.99 -2.07 -5.66
C ALA A 70 8.87 -1.53 -6.57
N ALA A 71 7.65 -1.40 -6.04
CA ALA A 71 6.52 -0.84 -6.78
C ALA A 71 6.74 0.63 -7.15
N TYR A 72 7.26 1.44 -6.26
CA TYR A 72 7.57 2.85 -6.53
C TYR A 72 8.66 3.00 -7.57
N THR A 73 9.68 2.13 -7.53
CA THR A 73 10.75 2.10 -8.52
C THR A 73 10.20 1.81 -9.93
N GLN A 74 9.31 0.83 -10.05
CA GLN A 74 8.68 0.50 -11.34
C GLN A 74 7.83 1.66 -11.86
N LYS A 75 7.04 2.29 -11.02
CA LYS A 75 6.22 3.45 -11.41
C LYS A 75 7.07 4.64 -11.81
N ALA A 76 8.16 4.89 -11.10
CA ALA A 76 9.09 5.97 -11.41
C ALA A 76 9.72 5.76 -12.79
N GLN A 77 10.18 4.55 -13.10
CA GLN A 77 10.75 4.20 -14.39
C GLN A 77 9.74 4.38 -15.53
N ALA A 78 8.48 3.98 -15.31
CA ALA A 78 7.44 4.08 -16.32
C ALA A 78 6.99 5.52 -16.60
N SER A 79 7.09 6.42 -15.63
CA SER A 79 6.59 7.80 -15.70
C SER A 79 7.67 8.87 -15.85
N GLY A 80 8.96 8.50 -15.80
CA GLY A 80 10.07 9.45 -15.81
C GLY A 80 10.20 10.28 -14.53
N ALA A 81 9.54 9.86 -13.45
CA ALA A 81 9.63 10.49 -12.13
C ALA A 81 10.72 9.84 -11.27
N THR A 82 11.01 10.43 -10.12
CA THR A 82 11.89 9.82 -9.12
C THR A 82 11.12 8.82 -8.23
N VAL A 83 11.84 7.90 -7.60
CA VAL A 83 11.26 6.96 -6.64
C VAL A 83 10.63 7.72 -5.46
N GLU A 84 11.27 8.78 -5.00
CA GLU A 84 10.79 9.63 -3.90
C GLU A 84 9.47 10.34 -4.27
N GLN A 85 9.33 10.80 -5.50
CA GLN A 85 8.08 11.41 -5.98
C GLN A 85 6.95 10.39 -6.02
N MET A 86 7.22 9.17 -6.48
CA MET A 86 6.22 8.09 -6.48
C MET A 86 5.87 7.65 -5.06
N ALA A 87 6.84 7.56 -4.18
CA ALA A 87 6.64 7.26 -2.77
C ALA A 87 5.78 8.32 -2.09
N PHE A 88 6.09 9.60 -2.30
CA PHE A 88 5.32 10.72 -1.75
C PHE A 88 3.86 10.69 -2.24
N THR A 89 3.64 10.55 -3.54
CA THR A 89 2.29 10.47 -4.13
C THR A 89 1.51 9.29 -3.54
N SER A 90 2.16 8.15 -3.39
CA SER A 90 1.54 6.97 -2.77
C SER A 90 1.23 7.19 -1.30
N GLY A 91 2.10 7.87 -0.56
CA GLY A 91 1.87 8.26 0.83
C GLY A 91 0.65 9.16 0.98
N CYS A 92 0.48 10.15 0.10
CA CYS A 92 -0.72 10.99 0.06
C CYS A 92 -2.00 10.15 -0.07
N ASN A 93 -1.99 9.19 -0.99
CA ASN A 93 -3.15 8.34 -1.26
C ASN A 93 -3.40 7.33 -0.13
N LEU A 94 -2.35 6.71 0.39
CA LEU A 94 -2.46 5.73 1.48
C LEU A 94 -3.00 6.38 2.77
N ILE A 95 -2.57 7.59 3.08
CA ILE A 95 -3.10 8.36 4.22
C ILE A 95 -4.58 8.69 3.98
N ALA A 96 -4.94 9.13 2.78
CA ALA A 96 -6.33 9.43 2.43
C ALA A 96 -7.24 8.19 2.55
N GLN A 97 -6.72 7.00 2.28
CA GLN A 97 -7.44 5.73 2.32
C GLN A 97 -7.52 5.10 3.71
N THR A 98 -6.84 5.65 4.71
CA THR A 98 -6.98 5.15 6.09
C THR A 98 -8.43 5.23 6.54
N VAL A 99 -8.86 4.27 7.34
CA VAL A 99 -10.20 4.24 7.92
C VAL A 99 -10.16 4.63 9.40
N SER A 100 -11.30 5.01 9.95
CA SER A 100 -11.41 5.39 11.37
C SER A 100 -10.78 4.34 12.28
N GLY A 101 -9.95 4.77 13.19
CA GLY A 101 -9.21 3.91 14.13
C GLY A 101 -7.79 3.57 13.70
N GLU A 102 -7.46 3.67 12.43
CA GLU A 102 -6.10 3.44 11.95
C GLU A 102 -5.17 4.62 12.25
N LYS A 103 -3.88 4.35 12.30
CA LYS A 103 -2.85 5.38 12.55
C LYS A 103 -2.28 5.93 11.24
N TYR A 104 -1.97 7.21 11.26
CA TYR A 104 -1.20 7.87 10.21
C TYR A 104 -0.30 8.94 10.83
N LYS A 105 0.75 9.30 10.13
CA LYS A 105 1.66 10.37 10.56
C LYS A 105 1.34 11.67 9.80
N THR A 106 1.25 12.77 10.54
CA THR A 106 1.05 14.11 9.95
C THR A 106 2.32 14.58 9.23
N PRO A 107 2.23 15.63 8.39
CA PRO A 107 3.42 16.23 7.77
C PRO A 107 4.48 16.68 8.79
N GLU A 108 4.06 17.07 9.99
CA GLU A 108 4.94 17.50 11.08
C GLU A 108 5.58 16.32 11.83
N GLY A 109 5.23 15.08 11.47
CA GLY A 109 5.82 13.89 12.08
C GLY A 109 5.12 13.39 13.34
N VAL A 110 3.86 13.75 13.55
CA VAL A 110 3.06 13.34 14.71
C VAL A 110 2.12 12.20 14.32
N TRP A 111 2.12 11.12 15.11
CA TRP A 111 1.15 10.05 14.94
C TRP A 111 -0.24 10.49 15.41
N LYS A 112 -1.23 10.31 14.54
CA LYS A 112 -2.64 10.56 14.83
C LYS A 112 -3.49 9.33 14.50
N THR A 113 -4.65 9.27 15.14
CA THR A 113 -5.68 8.27 14.83
C THR A 113 -6.65 8.86 13.81
N ARG A 114 -6.91 8.13 12.72
CA ARG A 114 -7.91 8.53 11.74
C ARG A 114 -9.30 8.57 12.38
N THR A 115 -10.00 9.64 12.11
CA THR A 115 -11.41 9.85 12.50
C THR A 115 -12.30 9.88 11.26
N GLY A 116 -13.57 10.20 11.41
CA GLY A 116 -14.48 10.46 10.28
C GLY A 116 -14.14 11.73 9.48
N ALA A 117 -13.34 12.65 10.04
CA ALA A 117 -12.85 13.82 9.33
C ALA A 117 -11.68 13.45 8.39
N ALA A 118 -11.42 14.30 7.40
CA ALA A 118 -10.27 14.11 6.52
C ALA A 118 -8.95 14.10 7.31
N PRO A 119 -7.99 13.24 6.92
CA PRO A 119 -6.69 13.22 7.58
C PRO A 119 -5.86 14.45 7.21
N GLU A 120 -4.94 14.82 8.08
CA GLU A 120 -3.97 15.87 7.80
C GLU A 120 -2.90 15.33 6.84
N ARG A 121 -2.82 15.91 5.66
CA ARG A 121 -1.85 15.55 4.63
C ARG A 121 -0.99 16.75 4.25
N ALA A 122 0.17 16.49 3.67
CA ALA A 122 1.01 17.55 3.13
C ALA A 122 0.24 18.42 2.12
N PRO A 123 0.45 19.76 2.10
CA PRO A 123 -0.24 20.65 1.16
C PRO A 123 -0.02 20.29 -0.32
N ALA A 124 1.11 19.65 -0.63
CA ALA A 124 1.42 19.19 -1.99
C ALA A 124 0.65 17.93 -2.40
N CYS A 125 -0.10 17.28 -1.49
CA CYS A 125 -1.01 16.20 -1.84
C CYS A 125 -2.20 16.74 -2.63
N VAL A 126 -2.42 16.18 -3.80
CA VAL A 126 -3.53 16.53 -4.69
C VAL A 126 -4.48 15.36 -4.91
#